data_82b1db184e260d080e922c5e20d360f7
#
_entry.id   82b1db184e260d080e922c5e20d360f7
#
_cell.length_a   1.000
_cell.length_b   1.000
_cell.length_c   1.000
_cell.angle_alpha   90.00
_cell.angle_beta   90.00
_cell.angle_gamma   90.00
#
_symmetry.space_group_name_H-M   'P 1'
#
loop_
_entity.id
_entity.type
_entity.pdbx_description
1 polymer ?
#
loop_
_entity_poly.entity_id
_entity_poly.type
_entity_poly.pdbx_seq_one_letter_code
_entity_poly.pdbx_strand_id
1 'polypeptide(L)'
;MKILVACEESQRVTTELRKLGHNAYSCDLVPCSGGFPEWHIHGDVLPLLNGRCFFSTMDGKRHSIRGKWDMIIAFPPCTYLTRAGVRHFSPKCNPPERIAEREKLRESAAAFFLRFANADCEKIAIENPVGYMSTHYKKPTQTIEPYYFAESTEDSENYVTKLTCLWLK
;
A
#
# COMPACT_ATOMS: atom_id res chain seq x y z
N MET A 1 2.99 5.21 18.52
CA MET A 1 1.71 5.10 17.78
C MET A 1 1.44 3.64 17.45
N LYS A 2 0.18 3.25 17.29
CA LYS A 2 -0.26 1.96 16.72
C LYS A 2 -0.47 2.17 15.22
N ILE A 3 0.33 1.51 14.39
CA ILE A 3 0.36 1.76 12.94
C ILE A 3 0.08 0.45 12.20
N LEU A 4 -0.83 0.52 11.22
CA LEU A 4 -1.05 -0.55 10.26
C LEU A 4 -0.32 -0.21 8.97
N VAL A 5 0.57 -1.10 8.52
CA VAL A 5 1.21 -1.01 7.21
C VAL A 5 0.59 -2.08 6.31
N ALA A 6 -0.28 -1.65 5.43
CA ALA A 6 -1.14 -2.51 4.63
C ALA A 6 -0.51 -2.82 3.26
N CYS A 7 -0.65 -4.06 2.81
CA CYS A 7 -0.07 -4.58 1.56
C CYS A 7 1.47 -4.45 1.56
N GLU A 8 2.09 -4.85 2.67
CA GLU A 8 3.54 -4.84 2.83
C GLU A 8 4.04 -6.20 3.35
N GLU A 9 4.55 -7.03 2.46
CA GLU A 9 5.20 -8.29 2.83
C GLU A 9 6.67 -8.10 3.20
N SER A 10 7.34 -7.12 2.62
CA SER A 10 8.77 -6.86 2.79
C SER A 10 9.16 -6.32 4.17
N GLN A 11 8.22 -5.76 4.90
CA GLN A 11 8.39 -5.16 6.22
C GLN A 11 9.43 -4.00 6.27
N ARG A 12 9.80 -3.41 5.14
CA ARG A 12 10.78 -2.32 5.11
C ARG A 12 10.28 -1.11 5.90
N VAL A 13 9.06 -0.66 5.63
CA VAL A 13 8.46 0.48 6.34
C VAL A 13 8.12 0.10 7.79
N THR A 14 7.58 -1.10 8.00
CA THR A 14 7.28 -1.60 9.34
C THR A 14 8.53 -1.63 10.22
N THR A 15 9.65 -2.10 9.69
CA THR A 15 10.93 -2.18 10.44
C THR A 15 11.43 -0.79 10.84
N GLU A 16 11.39 0.19 9.94
CA GLU A 16 11.82 1.55 10.25
C GLU A 16 10.91 2.22 11.30
N LEU A 17 9.61 2.00 11.19
CA LEU A 17 8.66 2.49 12.20
C LEU A 17 8.90 1.85 13.57
N ARG A 18 9.26 0.56 13.61
CA ARG A 18 9.63 -0.14 14.84
C ARG A 18 10.92 0.42 15.46
N LYS A 19 11.94 0.72 14.65
CA LYS A 19 13.18 1.39 15.11
C LYS A 19 12.90 2.75 15.73
N LEU A 20 11.89 3.48 15.22
CA LEU A 20 11.42 4.74 15.76
C LEU A 20 10.53 4.58 17.02
N GLY A 21 10.38 3.37 17.56
CA GLY A 21 9.62 3.09 18.78
C GLY A 21 8.10 3.02 18.58
N HIS A 22 7.61 2.86 17.35
CA HIS A 22 6.20 2.71 17.08
C HIS A 22 5.77 1.25 17.17
N ASN A 23 4.51 1.01 17.53
CA ASN A 23 3.89 -0.31 17.51
C ASN A 23 3.26 -0.56 16.13
N ALA A 24 4.11 -0.85 15.13
CA ALA A 24 3.70 -1.05 13.73
C ALA A 24 3.53 -2.54 13.41
N TYR A 25 2.52 -2.86 12.60
CA TYR A 25 2.26 -4.19 12.08
C TYR A 25 2.06 -4.12 10.57
N SER A 26 2.81 -4.96 9.83
CA SER A 26 2.56 -5.20 8.41
C SER A 26 1.41 -6.18 8.21
N CYS A 27 0.71 -6.08 7.10
CA CYS A 27 -0.33 -7.03 6.70
C CYS A 27 -0.28 -7.25 5.19
N ASP A 28 -0.23 -8.51 4.78
CA ASP A 28 -0.31 -8.91 3.38
C ASP A 28 -0.92 -10.31 3.23
N LEU A 29 -1.40 -10.63 2.01
CA LEU A 29 -1.89 -11.97 1.64
C LEU A 29 -0.78 -13.00 1.50
N VAL A 30 0.48 -12.56 1.42
CA VAL A 30 1.65 -13.43 1.38
C VAL A 30 2.45 -13.35 2.68
N PRO A 31 3.21 -14.39 3.04
CA PRO A 31 4.07 -14.37 4.20
C PRO A 31 5.13 -13.27 4.10
N CYS A 32 5.57 -12.72 5.24
CA CYS A 32 6.61 -11.69 5.24
C CYS A 32 7.97 -12.21 4.77
N SER A 33 8.68 -11.39 4.00
CA SER A 33 10.07 -11.61 3.60
C SER A 33 11.09 -10.83 4.46
N GLY A 34 10.59 -9.87 5.27
CA GLY A 34 11.44 -9.01 6.10
C GLY A 34 12.04 -9.66 7.35
N GLY A 35 11.65 -10.90 7.67
CA GLY A 35 12.27 -11.69 8.75
C GLY A 35 11.69 -11.46 10.15
N PHE A 36 10.60 -10.71 10.30
CA PHE A 36 9.96 -10.42 11.58
C PHE A 36 8.50 -10.94 11.64
N PRO A 37 8.30 -12.27 11.74
CA PRO A 37 6.96 -12.86 11.76
C PRO A 37 6.08 -12.36 12.90
N GLU A 38 6.67 -11.89 14.00
CA GLU A 38 5.97 -11.30 15.14
C GLU A 38 5.37 -9.92 14.88
N TRP A 39 5.67 -9.31 13.74
CA TRP A 39 5.10 -8.00 13.32
C TRP A 39 4.24 -8.12 12.07
N HIS A 40 4.08 -9.33 11.52
CA HIS A 40 3.35 -9.55 10.28
C HIS A 40 2.02 -10.28 10.49
N ILE A 41 0.99 -9.73 9.88
CA ILE A 41 -0.35 -10.31 9.80
C ILE A 41 -0.51 -10.92 8.41
N HIS A 42 -0.50 -12.23 8.33
CA HIS A 42 -0.70 -12.95 7.07
C HIS A 42 -2.21 -13.13 6.83
N GLY A 43 -2.79 -12.30 5.97
CA GLY A 43 -4.22 -12.33 5.67
C GLY A 43 -4.79 -11.08 5.03
N ASP A 44 -6.12 -11.04 4.93
CA ASP A 44 -6.84 -9.88 4.39
C ASP A 44 -6.77 -8.68 5.35
N VAL A 45 -6.34 -7.55 4.82
CA VAL A 45 -6.23 -6.30 5.56
C VAL A 45 -7.57 -5.61 5.81
N LEU A 46 -8.59 -5.86 4.98
CA LEU A 46 -9.85 -5.12 5.04
C LEU A 46 -10.56 -5.18 6.39
N PRO A 47 -10.62 -6.32 7.09
CA PRO A 47 -11.21 -6.38 8.44
C PRO A 47 -10.47 -5.54 9.49
N LEU A 48 -9.22 -5.15 9.23
CA LEU A 48 -8.37 -4.45 10.18
C LEU A 48 -8.47 -2.92 10.06
N LEU A 49 -8.95 -2.40 8.92
CA LEU A 49 -8.82 -0.97 8.55
C LEU A 49 -9.43 -0.01 9.57
N ASN A 50 -10.54 -0.37 10.21
CA ASN A 50 -11.23 0.54 11.13
C ASN A 50 -10.82 0.35 12.60
N GLY A 51 -9.77 -0.43 12.85
CA GLY A 51 -9.38 -0.80 14.21
C GLY A 51 -10.45 -1.67 14.90
N ARG A 52 -10.50 -1.65 16.25
CA ARG A 52 -11.41 -2.49 17.05
C ARG A 52 -11.39 -3.96 16.61
N CYS A 53 -10.18 -4.46 16.32
CA CYS A 53 -9.96 -5.76 15.71
C CYS A 53 -9.07 -6.63 16.57
N PHE A 54 -9.19 -7.94 16.34
CA PHE A 54 -8.29 -8.97 16.86
C PHE A 54 -7.58 -9.59 15.67
N PHE A 55 -6.31 -9.90 15.82
CA PHE A 55 -5.53 -10.59 14.81
C PHE A 55 -4.43 -11.44 15.46
N SER A 56 -3.87 -12.34 14.68
CA SER A 56 -2.66 -13.07 15.06
C SER A 56 -1.53 -12.67 14.11
N THR A 57 -0.34 -12.53 14.65
CA THR A 57 0.88 -12.41 13.86
C THR A 57 1.39 -13.79 13.45
N MET A 58 2.29 -13.87 12.50
CA MET A 58 2.79 -15.16 11.96
C MET A 58 3.53 -16.01 12.99
N ASP A 59 4.01 -15.42 14.08
CA ASP A 59 4.58 -16.15 15.24
C ASP A 59 3.49 -16.78 16.14
N GLY A 60 2.23 -16.64 15.79
CA GLY A 60 1.08 -17.20 16.49
C GLY A 60 0.57 -16.38 17.68
N LYS A 61 1.19 -15.23 17.97
CA LYS A 61 0.71 -14.36 19.06
C LYS A 61 -0.56 -13.61 18.66
N ARG A 62 -1.46 -13.48 19.64
CA ARG A 62 -2.73 -12.75 19.48
C ARG A 62 -2.59 -11.32 19.95
N HIS A 63 -3.13 -10.41 19.16
CA HIS A 63 -3.13 -8.97 19.39
C HIS A 63 -4.55 -8.41 19.32
N SER A 64 -4.72 -7.22 19.90
CA SER A 64 -5.99 -6.48 19.78
C SER A 64 -5.75 -4.99 19.65
N ILE A 65 -6.54 -4.36 18.80
CA ILE A 65 -6.64 -2.90 18.71
C ILE A 65 -8.02 -2.51 19.26
N ARG A 66 -8.05 -1.92 20.45
CA ARG A 66 -9.31 -1.57 21.15
C ARG A 66 -9.99 -0.32 20.59
N GLY A 67 -9.25 0.56 19.92
CA GLY A 67 -9.72 1.78 19.26
C GLY A 67 -9.36 1.77 17.78
N LYS A 68 -9.20 2.95 17.22
CA LYS A 68 -8.69 3.15 15.85
C LYS A 68 -7.18 2.94 15.82
N TRP A 69 -6.65 2.72 14.61
CA TRP A 69 -5.24 2.91 14.33
C TRP A 69 -4.88 4.38 14.46
N ASP A 70 -3.69 4.68 14.96
CA ASP A 70 -3.18 6.04 15.01
C ASP A 70 -2.71 6.51 13.61
N MET A 71 -2.33 5.55 12.75
CA MET A 71 -1.95 5.78 11.37
C MET A 71 -2.13 4.51 10.53
N ILE A 72 -2.46 4.68 9.25
CA ILE A 72 -2.45 3.63 8.24
C ILE A 72 -1.51 4.07 7.11
N ILE A 73 -0.57 3.21 6.74
CA ILE A 73 0.24 3.35 5.53
C ILE A 73 -0.15 2.20 4.62
N ALA A 74 -0.47 2.45 3.35
CA ALA A 74 -0.97 1.43 2.46
C ALA A 74 -0.27 1.45 1.09
N PHE A 75 0.06 0.26 0.59
CA PHE A 75 0.67 0.00 -0.71
C PHE A 75 -0.24 -0.87 -1.58
N PRO A 76 -1.48 -0.43 -1.89
CA PRO A 76 -2.41 -1.26 -2.64
C PRO A 76 -1.85 -1.62 -4.03
N PRO A 77 -2.11 -2.85 -4.53
CA PRO A 77 -1.60 -3.30 -5.83
C PRO A 77 -1.91 -2.32 -6.95
N CYS A 78 -0.89 -1.92 -7.70
CA CYS A 78 -0.99 -0.89 -8.72
C CYS A 78 -1.09 -1.43 -10.16
N THR A 79 -1.06 -2.75 -10.38
CA THR A 79 -0.97 -3.42 -11.69
C THR A 79 -1.96 -2.88 -12.72
N TYR A 80 -3.20 -2.61 -12.32
CA TYR A 80 -4.25 -2.09 -13.19
C TYR A 80 -4.44 -0.57 -13.11
N LEU A 81 -3.73 0.10 -12.19
CA LEU A 81 -3.87 1.53 -11.91
C LEU A 81 -2.75 2.37 -12.50
N THR A 82 -1.62 1.77 -12.89
CA THR A 82 -0.45 2.48 -13.38
C THR A 82 -0.64 3.06 -14.78
N ARG A 83 0.02 4.17 -15.07
CA ARG A 83 0.10 4.75 -16.42
C ARG A 83 0.77 3.79 -17.41
N ALA A 84 1.76 3.03 -17.00
CA ALA A 84 2.44 2.04 -17.83
C ALA A 84 1.50 0.95 -18.36
N GLY A 85 0.44 0.63 -17.62
CA GLY A 85 -0.58 -0.35 -17.99
C GLY A 85 -1.61 0.14 -19.00
N VAL A 86 -1.68 1.45 -19.29
CA VAL A 86 -2.73 2.05 -20.15
C VAL A 86 -2.76 1.47 -21.56
N ARG A 87 -1.60 1.14 -22.14
CA ARG A 87 -1.52 0.50 -23.47
C ARG A 87 -2.36 -0.77 -23.60
N HIS A 88 -2.55 -1.50 -22.50
CA HIS A 88 -3.31 -2.75 -22.49
C HIS A 88 -4.83 -2.57 -22.53
N PHE A 89 -5.33 -1.34 -22.46
CA PHE A 89 -6.73 -0.98 -22.66
C PHE A 89 -7.00 -0.51 -24.10
N SER A 90 -5.99 -0.55 -24.99
CA SER A 90 -6.13 -0.15 -26.38
C SER A 90 -6.54 -1.32 -27.26
N PRO A 91 -7.55 -1.13 -28.16
CA PRO A 91 -7.93 -2.12 -29.15
C PRO A 91 -6.80 -2.51 -30.13
N LYS A 92 -5.76 -1.65 -30.21
CA LYS A 92 -4.56 -1.97 -30.99
C LYS A 92 -3.66 -3.05 -30.34
N CYS A 93 -3.81 -3.26 -29.04
CA CYS A 93 -2.94 -4.15 -28.27
C CYS A 93 -3.67 -5.41 -27.77
N ASN A 94 -4.97 -5.33 -27.58
CA ASN A 94 -5.77 -6.43 -27.01
C ASN A 94 -7.17 -6.51 -27.66
N PRO A 95 -7.75 -7.70 -27.74
CA PRO A 95 -9.12 -7.90 -28.21
C PRO A 95 -10.14 -7.34 -27.17
N PRO A 96 -11.38 -7.05 -27.61
CA PRO A 96 -12.40 -6.42 -26.77
C PRO A 96 -12.68 -7.16 -25.46
N GLU A 97 -12.70 -8.48 -25.47
CA GLU A 97 -12.97 -9.32 -24.28
C GLU A 97 -11.90 -9.10 -23.20
N ARG A 98 -10.63 -9.06 -23.61
CA ARG A 98 -9.49 -8.80 -22.72
C ARG A 98 -9.50 -7.39 -22.14
N ILE A 99 -9.94 -6.42 -22.96
CA ILE A 99 -10.09 -5.04 -22.50
C ILE A 99 -11.19 -4.97 -21.44
N ALA A 100 -12.36 -5.57 -21.69
CA ALA A 100 -13.47 -5.61 -20.76
C ALA A 100 -13.11 -6.30 -19.43
N GLU A 101 -12.35 -7.40 -19.48
CA GLU A 101 -11.82 -8.06 -18.28
C GLU A 101 -10.89 -7.14 -17.48
N ARG A 102 -9.95 -6.49 -18.16
CA ARG A 102 -9.03 -5.54 -17.51
C ARG A 102 -9.73 -4.32 -16.92
N GLU A 103 -10.82 -3.86 -17.54
CA GLU A 103 -11.63 -2.77 -16.98
C GLU A 103 -12.27 -3.16 -15.67
N LYS A 104 -12.85 -4.36 -15.57
CA LYS A 104 -13.38 -4.90 -14.31
C LYS A 104 -12.30 -5.02 -13.22
N LEU A 105 -11.12 -5.50 -13.59
CA LEU A 105 -9.98 -5.61 -12.66
C LEU A 105 -9.48 -4.23 -12.21
N ARG A 106 -9.49 -3.23 -13.10
CA ARG A 106 -9.15 -1.84 -12.75
C ARG A 106 -10.18 -1.23 -11.79
N GLU A 107 -11.46 -1.45 -12.04
CA GLU A 107 -12.54 -1.01 -11.13
C GLU A 107 -12.40 -1.64 -9.75
N SER A 108 -12.12 -2.94 -9.69
CA SER A 108 -11.88 -3.65 -8.44
C SER A 108 -10.63 -3.11 -7.70
N ALA A 109 -9.55 -2.84 -8.43
CA ALA A 109 -8.34 -2.26 -7.85
C ALA A 109 -8.57 -0.83 -7.33
N ALA A 110 -9.35 -0.02 -8.06
CA ALA A 110 -9.73 1.32 -7.62
C ALA A 110 -10.64 1.27 -6.39
N ALA A 111 -11.61 0.36 -6.36
CA ALA A 111 -12.47 0.14 -5.19
C ALA A 111 -11.65 -0.28 -3.96
N PHE A 112 -10.65 -1.14 -4.13
CA PHE A 112 -9.76 -1.55 -3.05
C PHE A 112 -8.92 -0.35 -2.54
N PHE A 113 -8.34 0.46 -3.42
CA PHE A 113 -7.66 1.70 -3.05
C PHE A 113 -8.56 2.62 -2.20
N LEU A 114 -9.82 2.79 -2.61
CA LEU A 114 -10.78 3.64 -1.92
C LEU A 114 -11.15 3.11 -0.52
N ARG A 115 -11.00 1.81 -0.25
CA ARG A 115 -11.18 1.26 1.11
C ARG A 115 -10.19 1.87 2.09
N PHE A 116 -8.94 2.07 1.68
CA PHE A 116 -7.95 2.75 2.51
C PHE A 116 -8.25 4.24 2.66
N ALA A 117 -8.58 4.92 1.56
CA ALA A 117 -8.89 6.35 1.58
C ALA A 117 -10.08 6.71 2.50
N ASN A 118 -11.05 5.79 2.62
CA ASN A 118 -12.25 5.94 3.43
C ASN A 118 -12.16 5.26 4.80
N ALA A 119 -11.00 4.70 5.17
CA ALA A 119 -10.84 4.05 6.47
C ALA A 119 -11.04 5.04 7.63
N ASP A 120 -11.56 4.51 8.74
CA ASP A 120 -11.79 5.29 9.96
C ASP A 120 -10.49 5.50 10.74
N CYS A 121 -9.57 6.25 10.13
CA CYS A 121 -8.28 6.65 10.69
C CYS A 121 -8.01 8.11 10.33
N GLU A 122 -7.42 8.86 11.25
CA GLU A 122 -7.14 10.30 11.04
C GLU A 122 -5.90 10.54 10.17
N LYS A 123 -4.93 9.62 10.22
CA LYS A 123 -3.68 9.74 9.47
C LYS A 123 -3.56 8.56 8.52
N ILE A 124 -3.69 8.84 7.24
CA ILE A 124 -3.59 7.83 6.19
C ILE A 124 -2.59 8.29 5.14
N ALA A 125 -1.68 7.41 4.76
CA ALA A 125 -0.80 7.60 3.62
C ALA A 125 -1.00 6.42 2.66
N ILE A 126 -1.44 6.68 1.44
CA ILE A 126 -1.59 5.65 0.40
C ILE A 126 -0.58 5.93 -0.69
N GLU A 127 0.29 4.97 -0.96
CA GLU A 127 1.22 4.99 -2.07
C GLU A 127 0.61 4.33 -3.30
N ASN A 128 0.78 4.97 -4.44
CA ASN A 128 0.57 4.35 -5.75
C ASN A 128 1.34 5.13 -6.82
N PRO A 129 1.74 4.54 -7.94
CA PRO A 129 2.39 5.30 -9.01
C PRO A 129 1.43 6.26 -9.71
N VAL A 130 1.98 7.16 -10.52
CA VAL A 130 1.16 8.02 -11.40
C VAL A 130 0.29 7.15 -12.29
N GLY A 131 -1.01 7.42 -12.28
CA GLY A 131 -1.95 6.63 -13.06
C GLY A 131 -3.42 6.98 -12.82
N TYR A 132 -4.25 5.95 -12.90
CA TYR A 132 -5.70 6.05 -12.89
C TYR A 132 -6.24 6.81 -11.67
N MET A 133 -5.71 6.58 -10.47
CA MET A 133 -6.22 7.20 -9.25
C MET A 133 -5.99 8.72 -9.19
N SER A 134 -4.98 9.23 -9.90
CA SER A 134 -4.69 10.68 -9.96
C SER A 134 -5.80 11.50 -10.65
N THR A 135 -6.59 10.86 -11.51
CA THR A 135 -7.71 11.49 -12.24
C THR A 135 -9.06 10.97 -11.75
N HIS A 136 -9.13 9.70 -11.37
CA HIS A 136 -10.38 9.03 -11.03
C HIS A 136 -10.82 9.28 -9.57
N TYR A 137 -9.88 9.50 -8.67
CA TYR A 137 -10.15 9.85 -7.26
C TYR A 137 -9.86 11.32 -7.00
N LYS A 138 -8.59 11.67 -6.86
CA LYS A 138 -8.10 13.05 -6.71
C LYS A 138 -6.62 13.12 -7.05
N LYS A 139 -6.11 14.34 -7.31
CA LYS A 139 -4.65 14.54 -7.42
C LYS A 139 -3.96 14.07 -6.14
N PRO A 140 -2.76 13.46 -6.24
CA PRO A 140 -1.99 13.10 -5.05
C PRO A 140 -1.68 14.35 -4.22
N THR A 141 -1.59 14.18 -2.92
CA THR A 141 -1.24 15.26 -2.00
C THR A 141 0.22 15.63 -2.13
N GLN A 142 1.06 14.64 -2.42
CA GLN A 142 2.50 14.78 -2.58
C GLN A 142 3.01 13.80 -3.63
N THR A 143 4.09 14.18 -4.31
CA THR A 143 4.87 13.26 -5.15
C THR A 143 6.30 13.24 -4.64
N ILE A 144 6.92 12.07 -4.66
CA ILE A 144 8.29 11.86 -4.25
C ILE A 144 9.03 11.01 -5.28
N GLU A 145 10.35 11.20 -5.32
CA GLU A 145 11.26 10.34 -6.06
C GLU A 145 12.23 9.69 -5.07
N PRO A 146 12.60 8.41 -5.24
CA PRO A 146 13.54 7.75 -4.34
C PRO A 146 14.87 8.50 -4.22
N TYR A 147 15.38 9.07 -5.31
CA TYR A 147 16.66 9.81 -5.30
C TYR A 147 16.66 11.06 -4.39
N TYR A 148 15.50 11.55 -3.92
CA TYR A 148 15.46 12.62 -2.92
C TYR A 148 16.04 12.19 -1.57
N PHE A 149 16.11 10.88 -1.34
CA PHE A 149 16.54 10.27 -0.09
C PHE A 149 17.88 9.53 -0.22
N ALA A 150 18.48 9.54 -1.43
CA ALA A 150 19.77 8.94 -1.66
C ALA A 150 20.87 9.76 -1.01
N GLU A 151 21.80 9.10 -0.29
CA GLU A 151 22.95 9.75 0.35
C GLU A 151 24.00 10.21 -0.68
N SER A 152 24.10 9.49 -1.80
CA SER A 152 24.99 9.80 -2.92
C SER A 152 24.50 9.18 -4.22
N THR A 153 25.15 9.49 -5.36
CA THR A 153 24.89 8.86 -6.66
C THR A 153 25.30 7.39 -6.71
N GLU A 154 26.09 6.92 -5.72
CA GLU A 154 26.52 5.53 -5.58
C GLU A 154 25.52 4.68 -4.79
N ASP A 155 24.54 5.30 -4.15
CA ASP A 155 23.43 4.63 -3.47
C ASP A 155 22.46 4.02 -4.51
N SER A 156 22.84 2.86 -5.05
CA SER A 156 22.10 2.19 -6.13
C SER A 156 20.68 1.77 -5.75
N GLU A 157 20.34 1.68 -4.47
CA GLU A 157 19.00 1.35 -4.00
C GLU A 157 18.05 2.55 -4.07
N ASN A 158 18.53 3.73 -3.73
CA ASN A 158 17.73 4.95 -3.65
C ASN A 158 17.97 5.92 -4.80
N TYR A 159 19.16 5.92 -5.43
CA TYR A 159 19.46 6.80 -6.56
C TYR A 159 18.80 6.31 -7.87
N VAL A 160 17.47 6.19 -7.83
CA VAL A 160 16.63 5.77 -8.95
C VAL A 160 15.46 6.73 -9.12
N THR A 161 14.97 6.84 -10.36
CA THR A 161 13.76 7.60 -10.68
C THR A 161 12.55 6.67 -10.67
N LYS A 162 11.62 6.93 -9.76
CA LYS A 162 10.33 6.24 -9.68
C LYS A 162 9.31 7.20 -9.10
N LEU A 163 8.72 8.04 -9.94
CA LEU A 163 7.73 9.01 -9.47
C LEU A 163 6.60 8.31 -8.73
N THR A 164 6.58 8.53 -7.45
CA THR A 164 5.68 7.90 -6.48
C THR A 164 4.69 8.93 -5.97
N CYS A 165 3.41 8.61 -5.99
CA CYS A 165 2.34 9.47 -5.53
C CYS A 165 1.90 9.06 -4.13
N LEU A 166 1.69 10.04 -3.26
CA LEU A 166 1.15 9.88 -1.93
C LEU A 166 -0.19 10.62 -1.81
N TRP A 167 -1.22 9.89 -1.39
CA TRP A 167 -2.50 10.48 -0.98
C TRP A 167 -2.55 10.48 0.54
N LEU A 168 -2.50 11.67 1.10
CA LEU A 168 -2.46 11.89 2.55
C LEU A 168 -3.82 12.39 3.07
N LYS A 169 -4.14 11.92 4.29
CA LYS A 169 -5.26 12.37 5.12
C LYS A 169 -4.74 12.69 6.50
#